data_1175fe201e51fcac4125a4909ef08e47
#
_entry.id   1175fe201e51fcac4125a4909ef08e47
#
_cell.length_a   1.000
_cell.length_b   1.000
_cell.length_c   1.000
_cell.angle_alpha   90.00
_cell.angle_beta   90.00
_cell.angle_gamma   90.00
#
_symmetry.space_group_name_H-M   'P 1'
#
loop_
_entity.id
_entity.type
_entity.pdbx_description
1 polymer ?
#
loop_
_entity_poly.entity_id
_entity_poly.type
_entity_poly.pdbx_seq_one_letter_code
_entity_poly.pdbx_strand_id
1 'polypeptide(L)'
;MISLHHSFIVDHIEDKKIPTRNGDTFEFTEVTMYTKGKYPTWLQARLETPDMKLQLLGGEEYAMDISVSSWKSDDGRVFPRFTIRSIVPVNPREVIDQAPPAASYDDDDMIPF
;
A
#
# COMPACT_ATOMS: atom_id res chain seq x y z
N MET A 1 -17.51 -8.71 -2.35
CA MET A 1 -16.18 -8.10 -2.29
C MET A 1 -15.32 -8.82 -1.27
N ILE A 2 -14.08 -9.04 -1.60
CA ILE A 2 -13.13 -9.73 -0.74
C ILE A 2 -12.19 -8.71 -0.15
N SER A 3 -11.80 -8.88 1.11
CA SER A 3 -10.83 -8.01 1.76
C SER A 3 -9.56 -8.79 2.09
N LEU A 4 -8.42 -8.12 1.91
CA LEU A 4 -7.11 -8.67 2.17
C LEU A 4 -6.40 -7.76 3.17
N HIS A 5 -5.85 -8.34 4.23
CA HIS A 5 -5.10 -7.61 5.25
C HIS A 5 -3.69 -8.14 5.30
N HIS A 6 -2.71 -7.29 5.01
CA HIS A 6 -1.32 -7.73 5.00
C HIS A 6 -0.38 -6.53 5.03
N SER A 7 0.89 -6.79 5.33
CA SER A 7 1.92 -5.75 5.34
C SER A 7 2.71 -5.81 4.04
N PHE A 8 2.96 -4.65 3.46
CA PHE A 8 3.70 -4.53 2.20
C PHE A 8 4.72 -3.41 2.31
N ILE A 9 5.80 -3.56 1.54
CA ILE A 9 6.80 -2.51 1.38
C ILE A 9 6.53 -1.80 0.07
N VAL A 10 6.46 -0.47 0.13
CA VAL A 10 6.18 0.33 -1.06
C VAL A 10 7.43 0.44 -1.93
N ASP A 11 7.29 0.06 -3.20
CA ASP A 11 8.37 0.18 -4.16
C ASP A 11 8.21 1.44 -5.00
N HIS A 12 7.01 1.67 -5.52
CA HIS A 12 6.79 2.72 -6.51
C HIS A 12 5.36 3.23 -6.44
N ILE A 13 5.20 4.55 -6.59
CA ILE A 13 3.89 5.19 -6.61
C ILE A 13 3.78 5.98 -7.90
N GLU A 14 2.71 5.77 -8.64
CA GLU A 14 2.54 6.39 -9.95
C GLU A 14 1.12 6.91 -10.14
N ASP A 15 0.99 8.17 -10.57
CA ASP A 15 -0.31 8.71 -10.96
C ASP A 15 -0.57 8.31 -12.40
N LYS A 16 -1.75 7.77 -12.66
CA LYS A 16 -2.13 7.29 -13.99
C LYS A 16 -3.42 7.94 -14.45
N LYS A 17 -3.54 8.08 -15.77
CA LYS A 17 -4.73 8.62 -16.41
C LYS A 17 -5.16 7.69 -17.51
N ILE A 18 -6.45 7.40 -17.55
CA ILE A 18 -7.00 6.59 -18.63
C ILE A 18 -8.21 7.31 -19.21
N PRO A 19 -8.36 7.28 -20.54
CA PRO A 19 -9.53 7.89 -21.17
C PRO A 19 -10.78 7.05 -20.91
N THR A 20 -11.91 7.72 -20.76
CA THR A 20 -13.20 7.05 -20.60
C THR A 20 -13.98 7.14 -21.90
N ARG A 21 -15.09 6.41 -21.97
CA ARG A 21 -15.93 6.41 -23.15
C ARG A 21 -16.54 7.77 -23.46
N ASN A 22 -16.72 8.59 -22.43
CA ASN A 22 -17.36 9.89 -22.58
C ASN A 22 -16.39 10.99 -22.99
N GLY A 23 -15.13 10.63 -23.24
CA GLY A 23 -14.12 11.63 -23.59
C GLY A 23 -13.46 12.25 -22.38
N ASP A 24 -13.90 11.90 -21.19
CA ASP A 24 -13.27 12.36 -19.95
C ASP A 24 -12.03 11.53 -19.64
N THR A 25 -11.27 11.98 -18.66
CA THR A 25 -10.10 11.26 -18.19
C THR A 25 -10.32 10.80 -16.77
N PHE A 26 -10.08 9.53 -16.50
CA PHE A 26 -10.12 8.99 -15.16
C PHE A 26 -8.69 8.94 -14.61
N GLU A 27 -8.49 9.55 -13.45
CA GLU A 27 -7.17 9.59 -12.82
C GLU A 27 -7.18 8.77 -11.54
N PHE A 28 -6.11 8.01 -11.35
CA PHE A 28 -5.94 7.25 -10.13
C PHE A 28 -4.46 7.10 -9.81
N THR A 29 -4.15 6.77 -8.56
CA THR A 29 -2.78 6.54 -8.12
C THR A 29 -2.59 5.06 -7.88
N GLU A 30 -1.57 4.48 -8.50
CA GLU A 30 -1.26 3.07 -8.37
C GLU A 30 0.01 2.89 -7.56
N VAL A 31 0.00 1.95 -6.64
CA VAL A 31 1.13 1.63 -5.78
C VAL A 31 1.63 0.24 -6.14
N THR A 32 2.91 0.13 -6.45
CA THR A 32 3.58 -1.15 -6.65
C THR A 32 4.29 -1.48 -5.35
N MET A 33 4.04 -2.66 -4.82
CA MET A 33 4.52 -3.05 -3.50
C MET A 33 4.80 -4.54 -3.44
N TYR A 34 5.50 -4.95 -2.40
CA TYR A 34 5.89 -6.36 -2.26
C TYR A 34 5.92 -6.76 -0.79
N THR A 35 5.83 -8.08 -0.55
CA THR A 35 5.90 -8.62 0.79
C THR A 35 7.36 -8.85 1.18
N LYS A 36 7.64 -8.79 2.49
CA LYS A 36 8.95 -9.13 3.01
C LYS A 36 9.26 -10.59 2.80
N GLY A 37 10.53 -10.90 2.74
CA GLY A 37 10.97 -12.28 2.77
C GLY A 37 11.79 -12.67 1.57
N LYS A 38 12.21 -13.92 1.59
CA LYS A 38 13.09 -14.47 0.55
C LYS A 38 12.36 -14.56 -0.79
N TYR A 39 11.07 -14.82 -0.77
CA TYR A 39 10.26 -14.95 -1.99
C TYR A 39 9.12 -13.94 -1.93
N PRO A 40 9.40 -12.69 -2.30
CA PRO A 40 8.36 -11.65 -2.19
C PRO A 40 7.23 -11.86 -3.20
N THR A 41 6.04 -11.50 -2.77
CA THR A 41 4.88 -11.44 -3.64
C THR A 41 4.68 -9.99 -4.03
N TRP A 42 4.62 -9.70 -5.31
CA TRP A 42 4.43 -8.36 -5.84
C TRP A 42 2.96 -8.11 -6.11
N LEU A 43 2.52 -6.89 -5.81
CA LEU A 43 1.14 -6.51 -6.00
C LEU A 43 1.06 -5.06 -6.44
N GLN A 44 0.14 -4.78 -7.34
CA GLN A 44 -0.18 -3.41 -7.73
C GLN A 44 -1.61 -3.14 -7.36
N ALA A 45 -1.84 -2.03 -6.66
CA ALA A 45 -3.17 -1.67 -6.19
C ALA A 45 -3.40 -0.18 -6.33
N ARG A 46 -4.65 0.22 -6.50
CA ARG A 46 -5.03 1.62 -6.56
C ARG A 46 -5.29 2.14 -5.16
N LEU A 47 -5.01 3.42 -4.95
CA LEU A 47 -5.43 4.07 -3.72
C LEU A 47 -6.91 4.44 -3.84
N GLU A 48 -7.67 4.24 -2.77
CA GLU A 48 -9.10 4.58 -2.75
C GLU A 48 -9.29 6.08 -2.99
N THR A 49 -8.44 6.90 -2.38
CA THR A 49 -8.44 8.35 -2.61
C THR A 49 -7.01 8.79 -2.92
N PRO A 50 -6.85 9.80 -3.79
CA PRO A 50 -5.49 10.26 -4.13
C PRO A 50 -4.69 10.81 -2.94
N ASP A 51 -5.38 11.35 -1.95
CA ASP A 51 -4.70 11.93 -0.79
C ASP A 51 -3.89 10.90 -0.01
N MET A 52 -4.23 9.63 -0.12
CA MET A 52 -3.53 8.58 0.61
C MET A 52 -2.06 8.49 0.22
N LYS A 53 -1.69 8.96 -0.96
CA LYS A 53 -0.29 8.90 -1.38
C LYS A 53 0.61 9.75 -0.48
N LEU A 54 0.05 10.75 0.20
CA LEU A 54 0.82 11.60 1.10
C LEU A 54 1.27 10.84 2.35
N GLN A 55 0.67 9.69 2.62
CA GLN A 55 1.01 8.86 3.77
C GLN A 55 2.07 7.82 3.43
N LEU A 56 2.45 7.71 2.16
CA LEU A 56 3.33 6.64 1.70
C LEU A 56 4.71 7.17 1.34
N LEU A 57 5.72 6.40 1.71
CA LEU A 57 7.11 6.67 1.34
C LEU A 57 7.69 5.40 0.72
N GLY A 58 8.43 5.57 -0.36
CA GLY A 58 9.11 4.43 -0.99
C GLY A 58 10.08 3.77 -0.03
N GLY A 59 10.09 2.45 -0.03
CA GLY A 59 10.96 1.68 0.83
C GLY A 59 10.44 1.42 2.24
N GLU A 60 9.31 2.03 2.61
CA GLU A 60 8.74 1.85 3.95
C GLU A 60 7.66 0.78 3.94
N GLU A 61 7.45 0.18 5.09
CA GLU A 61 6.47 -0.89 5.25
C GLU A 61 5.18 -0.39 5.88
N TYR A 62 4.04 -0.84 5.35
CA TYR A 62 2.72 -0.45 5.83
C TYR A 62 1.82 -1.66 5.93
N ALA A 63 1.00 -1.70 6.98
CA ALA A 63 -0.09 -2.65 7.08
C ALA A 63 -1.27 -2.06 6.33
N MET A 64 -1.85 -2.82 5.42
CA MET A 64 -2.87 -2.32 4.52
C MET A 64 -4.10 -3.20 4.50
N ASP A 65 -5.25 -2.54 4.38
CA ASP A 65 -6.51 -3.19 4.04
C ASP A 65 -6.75 -2.97 2.56
N ILE A 66 -6.88 -4.05 1.83
CA ILE A 66 -7.06 -4.01 0.38
C ILE A 66 -8.35 -4.72 0.04
N SER A 67 -9.23 -4.05 -0.68
CA SER A 67 -10.42 -4.71 -1.19
C SER A 67 -10.11 -5.27 -2.57
N VAL A 68 -10.63 -6.45 -2.83
CA VAL A 68 -10.43 -7.14 -4.10
C VAL A 68 -11.79 -7.30 -4.76
N SER A 69 -11.93 -6.75 -5.95
CA SER A 69 -13.13 -6.93 -6.76
C SER A 69 -12.69 -7.39 -8.14
N SER A 70 -13.63 -7.89 -8.91
CA SER A 70 -13.32 -8.33 -10.24
C SER A 70 -14.54 -8.22 -11.13
N TRP A 71 -14.30 -8.21 -12.42
CA TRP A 71 -15.39 -8.29 -13.39
C TRP A 71 -14.99 -9.24 -14.49
N LYS A 72 -15.99 -9.75 -15.18
CA LYS A 72 -15.79 -10.71 -16.26
C LYS A 72 -16.21 -10.05 -17.56
N SER A 73 -15.33 -10.11 -18.56
CA SER A 73 -15.62 -9.56 -19.86
C SER A 73 -16.50 -10.51 -20.67
N ASP A 74 -17.02 -10.04 -21.79
CA ASP A 74 -17.87 -10.84 -22.65
C ASP A 74 -17.16 -12.07 -23.22
N ASP A 75 -15.85 -11.99 -23.38
CA ASP A 75 -15.05 -13.09 -23.90
C ASP A 75 -14.61 -14.06 -22.80
N GLY A 76 -15.09 -13.88 -21.58
CA GLY A 76 -14.84 -14.81 -20.48
C GLY A 76 -13.62 -14.53 -19.64
N ARG A 77 -12.90 -13.45 -19.92
CA ARG A 77 -11.72 -13.11 -19.11
C ARG A 77 -12.13 -12.42 -17.82
N VAL A 78 -11.38 -12.67 -16.76
CA VAL A 78 -11.64 -12.08 -15.45
C VAL A 78 -10.54 -11.09 -15.15
N PHE A 79 -10.93 -9.87 -14.75
CA PHE A 79 -10.00 -8.79 -14.45
C PHE A 79 -10.14 -8.41 -12.97
N PRO A 80 -9.13 -8.69 -12.15
CA PRO A 80 -9.18 -8.31 -10.73
C PRO A 80 -8.79 -6.84 -10.56
N ARG A 81 -9.32 -6.23 -9.52
CA ARG A 81 -8.97 -4.87 -9.12
C ARG A 81 -8.67 -4.86 -7.63
N PHE A 82 -7.51 -4.34 -7.28
CA PHE A 82 -7.08 -4.21 -5.89
C PHE A 82 -7.13 -2.74 -5.52
N THR A 83 -7.80 -2.42 -4.41
CA THR A 83 -7.94 -1.05 -3.94
C THR A 83 -7.50 -0.96 -2.49
N ILE A 84 -6.54 -0.08 -2.21
CA ILE A 84 -6.04 0.14 -0.85
C ILE A 84 -7.05 1.02 -0.12
N ARG A 85 -7.65 0.47 0.95
CA ARG A 85 -8.69 1.13 1.72
C ARG A 85 -8.15 1.83 2.97
N SER A 86 -7.11 1.28 3.57
CA SER A 86 -6.50 1.89 4.74
C SER A 86 -5.01 1.55 4.81
N ILE A 87 -4.26 2.42 5.48
CA ILE A 87 -2.80 2.32 5.56
C ILE A 87 -2.39 2.66 6.98
N VAL A 88 -1.57 1.79 7.59
CA VAL A 88 -1.02 2.04 8.92
C VAL A 88 0.48 1.78 8.87
N PRO A 89 1.32 2.77 9.18
CA PRO A 89 2.77 2.55 9.18
C PRO A 89 3.17 1.48 10.19
N VAL A 90 4.04 0.58 9.77
CA VAL A 90 4.55 -0.46 10.65
C VAL A 90 5.66 0.12 11.54
N ASN A 91 6.47 1.03 10.99
CA ASN A 91 7.56 1.66 11.71
C ASN A 91 7.45 3.18 11.60
N PRO A 92 6.56 3.81 12.39
CA PRO A 92 6.37 5.26 12.28
C PRO A 92 7.61 6.01 12.74
N ARG A 93 8.12 6.89 11.89
CA ARG A 93 9.36 7.59 12.16
C ARG A 93 9.23 8.69 13.19
N GLU A 94 8.08 9.29 13.30
CA GLU A 94 7.87 10.37 14.24
C GLU A 94 8.08 9.94 15.68
N VAL A 95 7.92 8.67 15.95
CA VAL A 95 8.17 8.16 17.30
C VAL A 95 9.65 8.25 17.63
N ILE A 96 10.49 8.04 16.64
CA ILE A 96 11.93 8.07 16.85
C ILE A 96 12.40 9.48 17.20
N ASP A 97 11.81 10.47 16.58
CA ASP A 97 12.21 11.85 16.80
C ASP A 97 11.98 12.32 18.23
N GLN A 98 11.02 11.71 18.89
CA GLN A 98 10.67 12.09 20.24
C GLN A 98 11.41 11.26 21.28
N ALA A 99 11.96 10.20 20.83
CA ALA A 99 12.64 9.33 21.75
C ALA A 99 13.89 9.98 22.23
N PRO A 100 14.09 9.96 23.32
CA PRO A 100 15.37 10.16 23.87
C PRO A 100 15.67 9.02 24.70
N PRO A 101 15.57 8.49 24.50
CA PRO A 101 15.79 7.61 24.80
C PRO A 101 16.00 6.60 25.03
N ALA A 102 15.97 6.24 24.85
CA ALA A 102 16.11 5.66 25.02
C ALA A 102 16.23 4.83 25.15
N ALA A 103 16.13 4.50 25.22
CA ALA A 103 16.08 4.08 25.37
C ALA A 103 15.99 3.20 25.41
N SER A 104 15.77 2.91 25.37
CA SER A 104 15.46 2.45 25.25
C SER A 104 15.50 1.58 25.08
N TYR A 105 15.34 1.12 25.03
CA TYR A 105 14.98 0.72 24.50
C TYR A 105 15.46 -0.05 24.33
N ASP A 106 15.53 -0.43 24.51
CA ASP A 106 15.59 -0.70 24.11
C ASP A 106 15.97 -1.39 23.91
N ASP A 107 15.98 -1.71 24.11
CA ASP A 107 15.96 -1.90 23.71
C ASP A 107 16.20 -2.55 23.52
N ASP A 108 16.07 -2.83 23.73
CA ASP A 108 15.89 -2.97 23.39
C ASP A 108 15.95 -3.42 23.22
N ASP A 109 15.74 -3.65 23.49
CA ASP A 109 15.39 -3.53 23.20
C ASP A 109 15.46 -3.85 23.00
N MET A 110 15.29 -4.10 23.20
CA MET A 110 14.96 -3.84 22.86
C MET A 110 15.20 -4.22 22.69
N ILE A 111 15.27 -4.63 22.90
CA ILE A 111 15.05 -4.49 22.62
C ILE A 111 15.23 -4.88 22.54
N PRO A 112 15.36 -5.25 22.71
CA PRO A 112 15.11 -5.20 22.48
C PRO A 112 15.08 -5.40 22.41
N PHE A 113 14.90 -6.00 22.55
CA PHE A 113 14.56 -5.66 22.33
C PHE A 113 14.45 -5.83 22.21
#